data_eebc84c0a05ea7d1bf6896aa5097802a
#
_entry.id   eebc84c0a05ea7d1bf6896aa5097802a
#
_cell.length_a   1.000
_cell.length_b   1.000
_cell.length_c   1.000
_cell.angle_alpha   90.00
_cell.angle_beta   90.00
_cell.angle_gamma   90.00
#
_symmetry.space_group_name_H-M   'P 1'
#
loop_
_entity.id
_entity.type
_entity.pdbx_description
1 polymer ?
#
loop_
_entity_poly.entity_id
_entity_poly.type
_entity_poly.pdbx_seq_one_letter_code
_entity_poly.pdbx_strand_id
1 'polypeptide(L)' 'MSLSEHFSLSEEGEGHWIIRHQVTDIIAGRVIATSGGYLLSGDDSRAVGLFDTMDEAISGLYATV' A
#
# COMPACT_ATOMS: atom_id res chain seq x y z
N MET A 1 -10.80 4.56 14.21
CA MET A 1 -11.08 4.37 12.78
C MET A 1 -9.86 3.75 12.10
N SER A 2 -10.06 2.70 11.37
CA SER A 2 -8.96 1.99 10.72
C SER A 2 -8.63 2.63 9.38
N LEU A 3 -7.33 2.76 9.07
CA LEU A 3 -6.90 3.23 7.76
C LEU A 3 -7.31 2.25 6.65
N SER A 4 -7.64 1.02 7.00
CA SER A 4 -8.05 0.00 6.03
C SER A 4 -9.53 0.05 5.68
N GLU A 5 -10.29 1.03 6.15
CA GLU A 5 -11.72 1.13 5.84
C GLU A 5 -11.99 1.25 4.34
N HIS A 6 -11.11 1.90 3.61
CA HIS A 6 -11.27 2.11 2.16
C HIS A 6 -10.42 1.16 1.35
N PHE A 7 -9.49 0.49 1.98
CA PHE A 7 -8.55 -0.38 1.29
C PHE A 7 -8.50 -1.75 1.95
N SER A 8 -8.30 -2.78 1.16
CA SER A 8 -8.00 -4.12 1.64
C SER A 8 -6.56 -4.46 1.28
N LEU A 9 -5.91 -5.19 2.18
CA LEU A 9 -4.51 -5.56 2.03
C LEU A 9 -4.42 -7.07 1.82
N SER A 10 -3.77 -7.48 0.73
CA SER A 10 -3.55 -8.89 0.42
C SER A 10 -2.08 -9.16 0.28
N GLU A 11 -1.58 -10.19 0.98
CA GLU A 11 -0.21 -10.63 0.81
C GLU A 11 -0.10 -11.52 -0.43
N GLU A 12 0.68 -11.09 -1.40
CA GLU A 12 0.85 -11.81 -2.67
C GLU A 12 2.14 -12.62 -2.71
N GLY A 13 2.96 -12.53 -1.69
CA GLY A 13 4.20 -13.24 -1.58
C GLY A 13 4.94 -12.73 -0.37
N GLU A 14 6.06 -13.36 -0.04
CA GLU A 14 6.84 -12.94 1.11
C GLU A 14 7.30 -11.49 0.93
N GLY A 15 6.85 -10.61 1.82
CA GLY A 15 7.21 -9.21 1.78
C GLY A 15 6.56 -8.40 0.68
N HIS A 16 5.51 -8.92 0.04
CA HIS A 16 4.79 -8.23 -1.02
C HIS A 16 3.31 -8.16 -0.69
N TRP A 17 2.74 -6.95 -0.75
CA TRP A 17 1.31 -6.74 -0.49
C TRP A 17 0.70 -5.95 -1.61
N ILE A 18 -0.55 -6.28 -1.93
CA ILE A 18 -1.35 -5.52 -2.88
C ILE A 18 -2.46 -4.83 -2.11
N ILE A 19 -2.63 -3.54 -2.37
CA ILE A 19 -3.68 -2.72 -1.76
C ILE A 19 -4.77 -2.53 -2.80
N ARG A 20 -6.00 -2.91 -2.45
CA ARG A 20 -7.16 -2.76 -3.32
C ARG A 20 -8.22 -1.92 -2.65
N HIS A 21 -9.03 -1.25 -3.46
CA HIS A 21 -10.22 -0.57 -2.95
C HIS A 21 -11.24 -1.62 -2.51
N GLN A 22 -11.81 -1.45 -1.33
CA GLN A 22 -12.74 -2.44 -0.79
C GLN A 22 -14.02 -2.55 -1.60
N VAL A 23 -14.48 -1.45 -2.19
CA VAL A 23 -15.74 -1.42 -2.91
C VAL A 23 -15.58 -1.92 -4.34
N THR A 24 -14.56 -1.44 -5.05
CA THR A 24 -14.37 -1.74 -6.47
C THR A 24 -13.42 -2.89 -6.72
N ASP A 25 -12.64 -3.27 -5.71
CA ASP A 25 -11.60 -4.29 -5.80
C ASP A 25 -10.49 -3.95 -6.82
N ILE A 26 -10.40 -2.69 -7.20
CA ILE A 26 -9.36 -2.21 -8.11
C ILE A 26 -8.08 -2.01 -7.32
N ILE A 27 -6.95 -2.39 -7.91
CA ILE A 27 -5.64 -2.22 -7.27
C ILE A 27 -5.34 -0.73 -7.14
N ALA A 28 -5.11 -0.29 -5.89
CA ALA A 28 -4.75 1.08 -5.58
C ALA A 28 -3.24 1.27 -5.48
N GLY A 29 -2.52 0.23 -5.12
CA GLY A 29 -1.08 0.31 -4.98
C GLY A 29 -0.49 -1.01 -4.51
N ARG A 30 0.82 -1.00 -4.31
CA ARG A 30 1.57 -2.16 -3.83
C ARG A 30 2.60 -1.74 -2.82
N VAL A 31 2.88 -2.62 -1.87
CA VAL A 31 3.90 -2.39 -0.86
C VAL A 31 4.90 -3.54 -0.89
N ILE A 32 6.17 -3.21 -0.86
CA ILE A 32 7.26 -4.19 -0.84
C ILE A 32 8.10 -3.93 0.41
N ALA A 33 8.29 -4.96 1.23
CA ALA A 33 9.17 -4.87 2.38
C ALA A 33 10.61 -4.87 1.91
N THR A 34 11.39 -3.90 2.38
CA THR A 34 12.81 -3.78 2.08
C THR A 34 13.59 -3.66 3.38
N SER A 35 14.92 -3.70 3.29
CA SER A 35 15.76 -3.52 4.47
C SER A 35 15.65 -2.11 5.06
N GLY A 36 15.21 -1.14 4.26
CA GLY A 36 15.03 0.24 4.71
C GLY A 36 13.62 0.60 5.11
N GLY A 37 12.66 -0.35 5.01
CA GLY A 37 11.26 -0.11 5.35
C GLY A 37 10.31 -0.68 4.32
N TYR A 38 9.16 -0.03 4.17
CA TYR A 38 8.12 -0.45 3.23
C TYR A 38 8.07 0.52 2.06
N LEU A 39 8.33 0.01 0.87
CA LEU A 39 8.29 0.80 -0.35
C LEU A 39 6.87 0.75 -0.91
N LEU A 40 6.24 1.91 -1.01
CA LEU A 40 4.91 2.05 -1.57
C LEU A 40 5.00 2.44 -3.04
N SER A 41 4.29 1.73 -3.88
CA SER A 41 4.13 2.08 -5.30
C SER A 41 2.65 2.30 -5.60
N GLY A 42 2.35 3.20 -6.52
CA GLY A 42 0.98 3.44 -6.97
C GLY A 42 0.50 2.37 -7.94
N ASP A 43 -0.72 2.54 -8.45
CA ASP A 43 -1.33 1.60 -9.39
C ASP A 43 -0.59 1.56 -10.72
N ASP A 44 0.15 2.61 -11.06
CA ASP A 44 0.98 2.69 -12.26
C ASP A 44 2.41 2.19 -12.04
N SER A 45 2.67 1.57 -10.89
CA SER A 45 3.97 1.05 -10.49
C SER A 45 5.02 2.10 -10.20
N ARG A 46 4.63 3.37 -10.08
CA ARG A 46 5.55 4.44 -9.69
C ARG A 46 5.73 4.44 -8.18
N ALA A 47 6.97 4.59 -7.74
CA ALA A 47 7.28 4.66 -6.32
C ALA A 47 6.70 5.95 -5.73
N VAL A 48 5.91 5.81 -4.66
CA VAL A 48 5.37 6.94 -3.93
C VAL A 48 6.34 7.35 -2.82
N GLY A 49 6.90 6.39 -2.12
CA GLY A 49 7.83 6.67 -1.06
C GLY A 49 8.19 5.43 -0.27
N LEU A 50 9.14 5.63 0.65
CA LEU A 50 9.59 4.60 1.57
C LEU A 50 9.12 4.97 2.97
N PHE A 51 8.49 4.04 3.66
CA PHE A 51 7.87 4.28 4.96
C PHE A 51 8.39 3.28 6.00
N ASP A 52 8.40 3.69 7.25
CA ASP A 52 8.89 2.84 8.33
C ASP A 52 7.89 1.75 8.72
N THR A 53 6.60 2.00 8.53
CA THR A 53 5.55 1.06 8.89
C THR A 53 4.54 0.94 7.77
N MET A 54 3.78 -0.17 7.81
CA MET A 54 2.70 -0.40 6.85
C MET A 54 1.60 0.68 6.97
N ASP A 55 1.29 1.08 8.20
CA ASP A 55 0.29 2.12 8.43
C ASP A 55 0.70 3.45 7.79
N GLU A 56 1.98 3.79 7.87
CA GLU A 56 2.49 4.99 7.23
C GLU A 56 2.43 4.89 5.71
N ALA A 57 2.70 3.71 5.17
CA ALA A 57 2.61 3.47 3.73
C ALA A 57 1.17 3.67 3.25
N ILE A 58 0.21 3.12 3.96
CA ILE A 58 -1.20 3.28 3.61
C ILE A 58 -1.63 4.75 3.73
N SER A 59 -1.16 5.44 4.76
CA SER A 59 -1.42 6.88 4.91
C SER A 59 -0.85 7.67 3.73
N GLY A 60 0.33 7.29 3.25
CA GLY A 60 0.92 7.92 2.09
C GLY A 60 0.06 7.72 0.83
N LEU A 61 -0.53 6.55 0.69
CA LEU A 61 -1.43 6.28 -0.42
C LEU A 61 -2.69 7.15 -0.35
N TYR A 62 -3.24 7.34 0.85
CA TYR A 62 -4.37 8.26 1.06
C TYR A 62 -4.01 9.68 0.62
N ALA A 63 -2.79 10.11 0.91
CA ALA A 63 -2.36 11.47 0.61
C ALA A 63 -2.24 11.74 -0.89
N THR A 64 -2.12 10.69 -1.72
CA THR A 64 -1.98 10.84 -3.16
C THR A 64 -3.30 10.78 -3.91
N VAL A 65 -4.38 10.51 -3.22
CA VAL A 65 -5.71 10.32 -3.85
C VAL A 65 -6.50 11.62 -3.95
#